data_b2f72bf227b1b398e45a7c5808eb7029
#
_entry.id   b2f72bf227b1b398e45a7c5808eb7029
#
_cell.length_a   1.000
_cell.length_b   1.000
_cell.length_c   1.000
_cell.angle_alpha   90.00
_cell.angle_beta   90.00
_cell.angle_gamma   90.00
#
_symmetry.space_group_name_H-M   'P 1'
#
loop_
_entity.id
_entity.type
_entity.pdbx_description
1 polymer ?
#
loop_
_entity_poly.entity_id
_entity_poly.type
_entity_poly.pdbx_seq_one_letter_code
_entity_poly.pdbx_strand_id
1 'polypeptide(L)'
;MIRILMQLAWRNLWRNHRRTLIMLLAITLGTWAMIFMTALMRGMVSQMVADGISALPGHVQAHHPDYRDDPSIANLIGVSDAELTDRFGAAGFQGFSTRVRVPAVITSEYDSRGITLLGIDPEREQGLTFVDHDKIEGRFLESVDDNGVVIGRKLATTLNTEVGKRIVLMSQDPDNEIADRGFRVVGLFEANVKAFEEQYVFAGKQTTQQMLRIGDQVSELFVLGDDYRDVEAAYSKTVALINDGAVVKRWTELDAYLGTMLNVMDGFVFVWIVVIFLALSFGLVNTLVMAVFERVREIGLMLALGMRPINILGQIILESLLLLAIGLALGSALAWAAVQPIKDGIDVSIVGEGMDMWGMSSVLYPELLLSDVILANVVVLVLGFLASLSPAWRAAHYEPIEAITKV
;
A
#
# COMPACT_ATOMS: atom_id res chain seq x y z
N MET A 1 -0.01 9.98 47.35
CA MET A 1 0.27 11.27 46.71
C MET A 1 -0.22 11.28 45.25
N ILE A 2 0.13 10.32 44.40
CA ILE A 2 -0.33 10.25 42.99
C ILE A 2 -1.88 10.29 42.85
N ARG A 3 -2.63 9.59 43.69
CA ARG A 3 -4.09 9.58 43.65
C ARG A 3 -4.71 10.96 43.89
N ILE A 4 -4.12 11.76 44.79
CA ILE A 4 -4.56 13.11 45.07
C ILE A 4 -4.26 14.04 43.90
N LEU A 5 -3.05 13.93 43.31
CA LEU A 5 -2.68 14.70 42.13
C LEU A 5 -3.59 14.38 40.93
N MET A 6 -3.95 13.11 40.72
CA MET A 6 -4.90 12.67 39.69
C MET A 6 -6.29 13.30 39.87
N GLN A 7 -6.80 13.28 41.09
CA GLN A 7 -8.12 13.90 41.42
C GLN A 7 -8.10 15.42 41.21
N LEU A 8 -7.01 16.07 41.60
CA LEU A 8 -6.83 17.50 41.37
C LEU A 8 -6.71 17.83 39.88
N ALA A 9 -5.90 17.09 39.12
CA ALA A 9 -5.77 17.27 37.69
C ALA A 9 -7.11 17.10 36.97
N TRP A 10 -7.87 16.05 37.30
CA TRP A 10 -9.20 15.83 36.73
C TRP A 10 -10.19 16.97 37.04
N ARG A 11 -10.26 17.43 38.29
CA ARG A 11 -11.12 18.54 38.65
C ARG A 11 -10.73 19.85 37.98
N ASN A 12 -9.43 20.07 37.82
CA ASN A 12 -8.91 21.26 37.17
C ASN A 12 -9.22 21.29 35.66
N LEU A 13 -9.16 20.16 34.99
CA LEU A 13 -9.56 20.03 33.58
C LEU A 13 -10.99 20.56 33.37
N TRP A 14 -11.94 20.13 34.19
CA TRP A 14 -13.35 20.47 34.00
C TRP A 14 -13.77 21.81 34.62
N ARG A 15 -12.90 22.47 35.35
CA ARG A 15 -13.20 23.79 35.93
C ARG A 15 -13.39 24.89 34.87
N ASN A 16 -12.62 24.83 33.79
CA ASN A 16 -12.77 25.68 32.61
C ASN A 16 -13.16 24.88 31.38
N HIS A 17 -14.39 24.38 31.36
CA HIS A 17 -14.90 23.46 30.36
C HIS A 17 -14.80 24.00 28.92
N ARG A 18 -14.97 25.32 28.70
CA ARG A 18 -14.85 25.90 27.34
C ARG A 18 -13.46 25.73 26.76
N ARG A 19 -12.42 26.04 27.53
CA ARG A 19 -11.02 25.87 27.09
C ARG A 19 -10.68 24.42 26.91
N THR A 20 -11.04 23.57 27.88
CA THR A 20 -10.78 22.12 27.80
C THR A 20 -11.45 21.52 26.59
N LEU A 21 -12.68 21.92 26.25
CA LEU A 21 -13.38 21.44 25.07
C LEU A 21 -12.69 21.86 23.77
N ILE A 22 -12.25 23.12 23.67
CA ILE A 22 -11.52 23.60 22.48
C ILE A 22 -10.23 22.82 22.28
N MET A 23 -9.46 22.59 23.37
CA MET A 23 -8.24 21.79 23.30
C MET A 23 -8.54 20.34 22.93
N LEU A 24 -9.55 19.74 23.56
CA LEU A 24 -9.96 18.38 23.29
C LEU A 24 -10.38 18.21 21.82
N LEU A 25 -11.17 19.14 21.29
CA LEU A 25 -11.55 19.17 19.90
C LEU A 25 -10.33 19.30 18.98
N ALA A 26 -9.40 20.18 19.28
CA ALA A 26 -8.19 20.34 18.48
C ALA A 26 -7.34 19.06 18.44
N ILE A 27 -7.11 18.41 19.60
CA ILE A 27 -6.36 17.16 19.70
C ILE A 27 -7.12 16.04 18.98
N THR A 28 -8.43 15.91 19.19
CA THR A 28 -9.28 14.91 18.59
C THR A 28 -9.28 15.01 17.05
N LEU A 29 -9.55 16.22 16.53
CA LEU A 29 -9.58 16.45 15.08
C LEU A 29 -8.20 16.28 14.44
N GLY A 30 -7.14 16.76 15.13
CA GLY A 30 -5.78 16.57 14.62
C GLY A 30 -5.35 15.10 14.60
N THR A 31 -5.66 14.35 15.65
CA THR A 31 -5.39 12.90 15.70
C THR A 31 -6.22 12.16 14.67
N TRP A 32 -7.51 12.50 14.55
CA TRP A 32 -8.38 11.95 13.53
C TRP A 32 -7.82 12.18 12.11
N ALA A 33 -7.51 13.44 11.77
CA ALA A 33 -7.00 13.78 10.44
C ALA A 33 -5.66 13.09 10.15
N MET A 34 -4.77 12.99 11.15
CA MET A 34 -3.49 12.31 11.04
C MET A 34 -3.66 10.81 10.73
N ILE A 35 -4.45 10.09 11.53
CA ILE A 35 -4.68 8.65 11.37
C ILE A 35 -5.45 8.38 10.07
N PHE A 36 -6.48 9.17 9.78
CA PHE A 36 -7.28 9.05 8.56
C PHE A 36 -6.44 9.22 7.30
N MET A 37 -5.60 10.27 7.24
CA MET A 37 -4.72 10.51 6.11
C MET A 37 -3.66 9.41 5.97
N THR A 38 -3.12 8.91 7.09
CA THR A 38 -2.21 7.76 7.09
C THR A 38 -2.89 6.52 6.50
N ALA A 39 -4.15 6.25 6.87
CA ALA A 39 -4.90 5.11 6.32
C ALA A 39 -5.14 5.24 4.80
N LEU A 40 -5.43 6.45 4.30
CA LEU A 40 -5.55 6.70 2.86
C LEU A 40 -4.23 6.47 2.14
N MET A 41 -3.13 6.99 2.66
CA MET A 41 -1.80 6.84 2.06
C MET A 41 -1.33 5.38 2.07
N ARG A 42 -1.57 4.65 3.17
CA ARG A 42 -1.30 3.21 3.24
C ARG A 42 -2.10 2.46 2.19
N GLY A 43 -3.41 2.71 2.12
CA GLY A 43 -4.27 2.08 1.14
C GLY A 43 -3.83 2.33 -0.30
N MET A 44 -3.43 3.56 -0.62
CA MET A 44 -2.92 3.90 -1.95
C MET A 44 -1.65 3.11 -2.30
N VAL A 45 -0.67 3.04 -1.39
CA VAL A 45 0.57 2.30 -1.63
C VAL A 45 0.33 0.79 -1.65
N SER A 46 -0.49 0.25 -0.73
CA SER A 46 -0.87 -1.17 -0.74
C SER A 46 -1.56 -1.57 -2.05
N GLN A 47 -2.47 -0.73 -2.54
CA GLN A 47 -3.15 -0.96 -3.82
C GLN A 47 -2.17 -0.92 -4.99
N MET A 48 -1.30 0.08 -5.04
CA MET A 48 -0.27 0.20 -6.09
C MET A 48 0.67 -1.01 -6.11
N VAL A 49 1.06 -1.51 -4.93
CA VAL A 49 1.87 -2.72 -4.81
C VAL A 49 1.08 -3.96 -5.23
N ALA A 50 -0.17 -4.10 -4.79
CA ALA A 50 -1.02 -5.23 -5.16
C ALA A 50 -1.28 -5.28 -6.67
N ASP A 51 -1.61 -4.13 -7.29
CA ASP A 51 -1.79 -4.01 -8.73
C ASP A 51 -0.48 -4.33 -9.48
N GLY A 52 0.67 -3.86 -8.99
CA GLY A 52 1.98 -4.15 -9.56
C GLY A 52 2.39 -5.62 -9.47
N ILE A 53 2.11 -6.27 -8.35
CA ILE A 53 2.39 -7.71 -8.14
C ILE A 53 1.45 -8.56 -9.00
N SER A 54 0.16 -8.27 -9.01
CA SER A 54 -0.84 -9.00 -9.80
C SER A 54 -0.65 -8.81 -11.30
N ALA A 55 0.00 -7.71 -11.72
CA ALA A 55 0.28 -7.47 -13.12
C ALA A 55 1.12 -8.56 -13.75
N LEU A 56 2.20 -9.02 -13.09
CA LEU A 56 3.09 -10.03 -13.69
C LEU A 56 3.97 -10.80 -12.71
N PRO A 57 4.67 -10.18 -11.72
CA PRO A 57 5.75 -10.88 -11.04
C PRO A 57 5.30 -11.92 -10.01
N GLY A 58 4.06 -11.87 -9.53
CA GLY A 58 3.68 -12.63 -8.34
C GLY A 58 4.49 -12.21 -7.11
N HIS A 59 4.43 -12.96 -6.01
CA HIS A 59 5.24 -12.70 -4.81
C HIS A 59 6.69 -13.14 -5.00
N VAL A 60 6.90 -14.23 -5.73
CA VAL A 60 8.20 -14.79 -6.08
C VAL A 60 8.17 -15.24 -7.53
N GLN A 61 9.21 -14.94 -8.28
CA GLN A 61 9.34 -15.33 -9.68
C GLN A 61 10.64 -16.08 -9.91
N ALA A 62 10.58 -17.13 -10.73
CA ALA A 62 11.77 -17.79 -11.26
C ALA A 62 11.84 -17.60 -12.78
N HIS A 63 13.02 -17.33 -13.28
CA HIS A 63 13.31 -17.11 -14.70
C HIS A 63 14.78 -17.43 -15.02
N HIS A 64 15.15 -17.46 -16.29
CA HIS A 64 16.56 -17.57 -16.70
C HIS A 64 17.35 -16.34 -16.19
N PRO A 65 18.63 -16.48 -15.78
CA PRO A 65 19.44 -15.37 -15.29
C PRO A 65 19.45 -14.14 -16.20
N ASP A 66 19.57 -14.34 -17.51
CA ASP A 66 19.67 -13.25 -18.50
C ASP A 66 18.31 -12.75 -18.99
N TYR A 67 17.19 -13.40 -18.58
CA TYR A 67 15.85 -13.09 -19.09
C TYR A 67 15.40 -11.65 -18.82
N ARG A 68 15.84 -11.05 -17.73
CA ARG A 68 15.47 -9.66 -17.39
C ARG A 68 16.18 -8.63 -18.27
N ASP A 69 17.40 -8.92 -18.67
CA ASP A 69 18.21 -8.04 -19.53
C ASP A 69 17.82 -8.23 -20.99
N ASP A 70 17.46 -9.45 -21.37
CA ASP A 70 16.96 -9.81 -22.69
C ASP A 70 15.75 -10.75 -22.58
N PRO A 71 14.51 -10.20 -22.53
CA PRO A 71 13.27 -10.97 -22.38
C PRO A 71 12.88 -11.68 -23.69
N SER A 72 13.84 -12.34 -24.33
CA SER A 72 13.64 -13.13 -25.54
C SER A 72 13.43 -14.60 -25.21
N ILE A 73 12.97 -15.34 -26.19
CA ILE A 73 12.82 -16.80 -26.11
C ILE A 73 14.13 -17.56 -26.07
N ALA A 74 15.28 -16.91 -26.26
CA ALA A 74 16.59 -17.53 -26.04
C ALA A 74 16.84 -17.82 -24.55
N ASN A 75 16.17 -17.06 -23.64
CA ASN A 75 16.35 -17.09 -22.20
C ASN A 75 15.16 -17.74 -21.50
N LEU A 76 14.82 -18.96 -21.87
CA LEU A 76 13.77 -19.77 -21.25
C LEU A 76 14.29 -20.54 -20.04
N ILE A 77 13.38 -20.97 -19.16
CA ILE A 77 13.72 -21.88 -18.05
C ILE A 77 14.13 -23.24 -18.66
N GLY A 78 15.25 -23.79 -18.19
CA GLY A 78 15.82 -25.05 -18.71
C GLY A 78 15.01 -26.31 -18.40
N VAL A 79 13.88 -26.17 -17.70
CA VAL A 79 12.99 -27.28 -17.30
C VAL A 79 11.68 -27.18 -18.06
N SER A 80 11.06 -28.32 -18.37
CA SER A 80 9.77 -28.37 -19.07
C SER A 80 8.63 -27.85 -18.18
N ASP A 81 7.58 -27.29 -18.79
CA ASP A 81 6.38 -26.84 -18.12
C ASP A 81 5.70 -27.94 -17.31
N ALA A 82 5.61 -29.15 -17.89
CA ALA A 82 5.04 -30.31 -17.22
C ALA A 82 5.78 -30.64 -15.92
N GLU A 83 7.10 -30.65 -15.93
CA GLU A 83 7.91 -30.96 -14.75
C GLU A 83 7.82 -29.89 -13.67
N LEU A 84 7.84 -28.61 -14.06
CA LEU A 84 7.62 -27.50 -13.11
C LEU A 84 6.24 -27.59 -12.47
N THR A 85 5.23 -27.86 -13.27
CA THR A 85 3.84 -28.00 -12.81
C THR A 85 3.69 -29.14 -11.81
N ASP A 86 4.31 -30.29 -12.04
CA ASP A 86 4.27 -31.42 -11.12
C ASP A 86 5.02 -31.14 -9.81
N ARG A 87 6.23 -30.56 -9.89
CA ARG A 87 7.05 -30.20 -8.71
C ARG A 87 6.33 -29.19 -7.80
N PHE A 88 5.76 -28.14 -8.38
CA PHE A 88 5.10 -27.07 -7.63
C PHE A 88 3.70 -27.47 -7.14
N GLY A 89 2.98 -28.30 -7.92
CA GLY A 89 1.72 -28.88 -7.52
C GLY A 89 1.85 -29.78 -6.29
N ALA A 90 2.89 -30.61 -6.24
CA ALA A 90 3.19 -31.47 -5.08
C ALA A 90 3.61 -30.67 -3.83
N ALA A 91 4.17 -29.49 -4.00
CA ALA A 91 4.69 -28.66 -2.91
C ALA A 91 3.61 -27.91 -2.11
N GLY A 92 2.36 -27.85 -2.61
CA GLY A 92 1.24 -27.25 -1.87
C GLY A 92 1.35 -25.72 -1.73
N PHE A 93 1.70 -25.02 -2.81
CA PHE A 93 1.54 -23.57 -2.86
C PHE A 93 0.07 -23.17 -3.01
N GLN A 94 -0.34 -22.02 -2.47
CA GLN A 94 -1.70 -21.51 -2.63
C GLN A 94 -2.01 -21.13 -4.08
N GLY A 95 -1.02 -20.60 -4.80
CA GLY A 95 -1.13 -20.30 -6.22
C GLY A 95 0.25 -20.27 -6.89
N PHE A 96 0.34 -20.87 -8.06
CA PHE A 96 1.49 -20.74 -8.94
C PHE A 96 1.05 -20.93 -10.39
N SER A 97 1.75 -20.31 -11.32
CA SER A 97 1.57 -20.51 -12.75
C SER A 97 2.89 -20.35 -13.51
N THR A 98 2.95 -21.03 -14.62
CA THR A 98 4.05 -20.90 -15.59
C THR A 98 3.53 -20.13 -16.80
N ARG A 99 4.34 -19.23 -17.33
CA ARG A 99 3.97 -18.36 -18.46
C ARG A 99 5.03 -18.37 -19.54
N VAL A 100 4.56 -18.16 -20.76
CA VAL A 100 5.42 -17.74 -21.87
C VAL A 100 5.19 -16.26 -22.07
N ARG A 101 6.15 -15.42 -21.68
CA ARG A 101 6.09 -13.98 -21.80
C ARG A 101 7.15 -13.49 -22.75
N VAL A 102 6.75 -12.89 -23.86
CA VAL A 102 7.65 -12.42 -24.90
C VAL A 102 7.20 -11.08 -25.47
N PRO A 103 8.13 -10.22 -25.93
CA PRO A 103 7.78 -9.09 -26.76
C PRO A 103 7.19 -9.58 -28.09
N ALA A 104 6.14 -8.92 -28.55
CA ALA A 104 5.49 -9.25 -29.80
C ALA A 104 4.91 -7.99 -30.46
N VAL A 105 4.54 -8.13 -31.72
CA VAL A 105 3.76 -7.12 -32.46
C VAL A 105 2.39 -7.70 -32.76
N ILE A 106 1.37 -6.95 -32.40
CA ILE A 106 -0.01 -7.23 -32.80
C ILE A 106 -0.37 -6.36 -34.00
N THR A 107 -0.97 -6.96 -35.01
CA THR A 107 -1.37 -6.27 -36.25
C THR A 107 -2.83 -6.56 -36.53
N SER A 108 -3.60 -5.50 -36.75
CA SER A 108 -4.95 -5.55 -37.29
C SER A 108 -4.94 -5.19 -38.79
N GLU A 109 -6.12 -5.02 -39.39
CA GLU A 109 -6.25 -4.51 -40.76
C GLU A 109 -5.86 -3.03 -40.88
N TYR A 110 -5.78 -2.29 -39.77
CA TYR A 110 -5.66 -0.83 -39.75
C TYR A 110 -4.37 -0.33 -39.12
N ASP A 111 -3.87 -0.99 -38.07
CA ASP A 111 -2.72 -0.51 -37.30
C ASP A 111 -1.90 -1.70 -36.72
N SER A 112 -0.68 -1.40 -36.29
CA SER A 112 0.24 -2.35 -35.64
C SER A 112 0.80 -1.73 -34.38
N ARG A 113 0.91 -2.53 -33.28
CA ARG A 113 1.44 -2.09 -31.99
C ARG A 113 2.38 -3.12 -31.40
N GLY A 114 3.44 -2.62 -30.76
CA GLY A 114 4.28 -3.45 -29.90
C GLY A 114 3.56 -3.75 -28.60
N ILE A 115 3.55 -5.03 -28.22
CA ILE A 115 2.87 -5.53 -27.02
C ILE A 115 3.74 -6.57 -26.32
N THR A 116 3.32 -6.95 -25.12
CA THR A 116 3.84 -8.15 -24.44
C THR A 116 2.80 -9.26 -24.57
N LEU A 117 3.18 -10.34 -25.27
CA LEU A 117 2.36 -11.53 -25.40
C LEU A 117 2.56 -12.43 -24.17
N LEU A 118 1.44 -12.82 -23.56
CA LEU A 118 1.39 -13.74 -22.42
C LEU A 118 0.69 -15.03 -22.85
N GLY A 119 1.45 -16.10 -23.00
CA GLY A 119 0.92 -17.45 -23.14
C GLY A 119 0.64 -18.04 -21.77
N ILE A 120 -0.62 -18.28 -21.43
CA ILE A 120 -1.08 -18.64 -20.09
C ILE A 120 -1.91 -19.93 -20.08
N ASP A 121 -1.98 -20.54 -18.91
CA ASP A 121 -2.96 -21.57 -18.56
C ASP A 121 -4.14 -20.91 -17.87
N PRO A 122 -5.31 -20.79 -18.55
CA PRO A 122 -6.44 -20.03 -18.00
C PRO A 122 -6.99 -20.59 -16.69
N GLU A 123 -6.90 -21.91 -16.46
CA GLU A 123 -7.37 -22.53 -15.22
C GLU A 123 -6.48 -22.14 -14.02
N ARG A 124 -5.16 -22.05 -14.25
CA ARG A 124 -4.18 -21.69 -13.21
C ARG A 124 -4.08 -20.19 -13.01
N GLU A 125 -4.40 -19.39 -14.00
CA GLU A 125 -4.37 -17.92 -13.92
C GLU A 125 -5.60 -17.32 -13.25
N GLN A 126 -6.64 -18.09 -13.00
CA GLN A 126 -7.84 -17.60 -12.37
C GLN A 126 -7.55 -17.09 -10.95
N GLY A 127 -7.76 -15.79 -10.72
CA GLY A 127 -7.43 -15.10 -9.48
C GLY A 127 -5.94 -14.77 -9.27
N LEU A 128 -5.07 -15.08 -10.26
CA LEU A 128 -3.64 -14.79 -10.22
C LEU A 128 -3.20 -13.65 -11.14
N THR A 129 -4.10 -13.15 -11.96
CA THR A 129 -3.86 -12.06 -12.91
C THR A 129 -4.71 -10.84 -12.59
N PHE A 130 -4.29 -9.69 -13.07
CA PHE A 130 -5.01 -8.42 -12.93
C PHE A 130 -6.31 -8.34 -13.76
N VAL A 131 -6.62 -9.37 -14.53
CA VAL A 131 -7.83 -9.44 -15.37
C VAL A 131 -9.01 -9.86 -14.52
N ASP A 132 -9.99 -8.99 -14.42
CA ASP A 132 -11.27 -9.28 -13.78
C ASP A 132 -12.18 -10.02 -14.79
N HIS A 133 -12.39 -11.30 -14.57
CA HIS A 133 -13.16 -12.16 -15.45
C HIS A 133 -14.62 -11.71 -15.58
N ASP A 134 -15.18 -11.05 -14.57
CA ASP A 134 -16.55 -10.56 -14.57
C ASP A 134 -16.75 -9.31 -15.45
N LYS A 135 -15.64 -8.64 -15.83
CA LYS A 135 -15.64 -7.42 -16.67
C LYS A 135 -15.15 -7.66 -18.09
N ILE A 136 -15.11 -8.92 -18.54
CA ILE A 136 -14.69 -9.27 -19.90
C ILE A 136 -15.87 -9.15 -20.86
N GLU A 137 -15.70 -8.35 -21.91
CA GLU A 137 -16.60 -8.37 -23.05
C GLU A 137 -16.25 -9.55 -23.97
N GLY A 138 -17.19 -10.47 -24.20
CA GLY A 138 -16.95 -11.71 -24.89
C GLY A 138 -16.66 -12.85 -23.92
N ARG A 139 -15.55 -13.59 -24.11
CA ARG A 139 -15.11 -14.65 -23.19
C ARG A 139 -13.60 -14.58 -22.91
N PHE A 140 -13.19 -15.16 -21.80
CA PHE A 140 -11.78 -15.43 -21.55
C PHE A 140 -11.32 -16.68 -22.35
N LEU A 141 -10.03 -17.01 -22.22
CA LEU A 141 -9.47 -18.24 -22.79
C LEU A 141 -10.11 -19.46 -22.08
N GLU A 142 -10.38 -20.53 -22.82
CA GLU A 142 -11.01 -21.75 -22.30
C GLU A 142 -9.98 -22.84 -21.96
N SER A 143 -8.84 -22.83 -22.64
CA SER A 143 -7.81 -23.88 -22.49
C SER A 143 -6.44 -23.38 -22.89
N VAL A 144 -5.41 -24.16 -22.59
CA VAL A 144 -4.00 -23.86 -22.97
C VAL A 144 -3.77 -23.88 -24.49
N ASP A 145 -4.62 -24.55 -25.24
CA ASP A 145 -4.58 -24.69 -26.71
C ASP A 145 -5.61 -23.81 -27.44
N ASP A 146 -6.26 -22.88 -26.71
CA ASP A 146 -7.22 -21.94 -27.32
C ASP A 146 -6.55 -21.12 -28.42
N ASN A 147 -7.22 -21.04 -29.59
CA ASN A 147 -6.79 -20.24 -30.73
C ASN A 147 -7.31 -18.79 -30.70
N GLY A 148 -7.94 -18.41 -29.59
CA GLY A 148 -8.38 -17.05 -29.33
C GLY A 148 -7.30 -16.22 -28.62
N VAL A 149 -7.49 -14.92 -28.64
CA VAL A 149 -6.74 -13.98 -27.81
C VAL A 149 -7.66 -13.05 -27.07
N VAL A 150 -7.24 -12.65 -25.88
CA VAL A 150 -7.90 -11.64 -25.07
C VAL A 150 -6.99 -10.41 -25.03
N ILE A 151 -7.54 -9.26 -25.45
CA ILE A 151 -6.81 -7.99 -25.55
C ILE A 151 -7.47 -6.92 -24.68
N GLY A 152 -6.72 -5.91 -24.28
CA GLY A 152 -7.31 -4.79 -23.53
C GLY A 152 -8.22 -3.93 -24.39
N ARG A 153 -9.29 -3.37 -23.80
CA ARG A 153 -10.26 -2.51 -24.49
C ARG A 153 -9.59 -1.30 -25.15
N LYS A 154 -8.60 -0.71 -24.51
CA LYS A 154 -7.86 0.44 -25.05
C LYS A 154 -7.02 0.06 -26.28
N LEU A 155 -6.37 -1.13 -26.24
CA LEU A 155 -5.65 -1.67 -27.38
C LEU A 155 -6.59 -1.98 -28.56
N ALA A 156 -7.76 -2.58 -28.28
CA ALA A 156 -8.78 -2.83 -29.30
C ALA A 156 -9.23 -1.54 -29.98
N THR A 157 -9.45 -0.47 -29.22
CA THR A 157 -9.80 0.85 -29.76
C THR A 157 -8.68 1.40 -30.64
N THR A 158 -7.43 1.30 -30.23
CA THR A 158 -6.25 1.77 -30.99
C THR A 158 -6.09 1.00 -32.29
N LEU A 159 -6.27 -0.33 -32.24
CA LEU A 159 -6.19 -1.20 -33.42
C LEU A 159 -7.43 -1.18 -34.30
N ASN A 160 -8.49 -0.45 -33.92
CA ASN A 160 -9.78 -0.43 -34.57
C ASN A 160 -10.34 -1.85 -34.81
N THR A 161 -10.29 -2.68 -33.76
CA THR A 161 -10.72 -4.08 -33.79
C THR A 161 -11.77 -4.35 -32.71
N GLU A 162 -12.47 -5.46 -32.81
CA GLU A 162 -13.55 -5.86 -31.90
C GLU A 162 -13.58 -7.39 -31.71
N VAL A 163 -14.36 -7.87 -30.76
CA VAL A 163 -14.57 -9.31 -30.53
C VAL A 163 -15.05 -9.99 -31.83
N GLY A 164 -14.43 -11.10 -32.18
CA GLY A 164 -14.70 -11.87 -33.41
C GLY A 164 -13.79 -11.55 -34.58
N LYS A 165 -13.12 -10.41 -34.60
CA LYS A 165 -12.17 -10.03 -35.66
C LYS A 165 -10.88 -10.84 -35.59
N ARG A 166 -10.17 -10.92 -36.72
CA ARG A 166 -8.86 -11.55 -36.82
C ARG A 166 -7.77 -10.51 -36.62
N ILE A 167 -6.71 -10.93 -35.92
CA ILE A 167 -5.45 -10.19 -35.76
C ILE A 167 -4.30 -11.14 -36.02
N VAL A 168 -3.12 -10.59 -36.27
CA VAL A 168 -1.88 -11.36 -36.41
C VAL A 168 -0.95 -10.97 -35.27
N LEU A 169 -0.42 -11.97 -34.56
CA LEU A 169 0.66 -11.81 -33.63
C LEU A 169 1.96 -12.24 -34.29
N MET A 170 3.01 -11.44 -34.11
CA MET A 170 4.35 -11.70 -34.63
C MET A 170 5.36 -11.54 -33.50
N SER A 171 6.28 -12.48 -33.38
CA SER A 171 7.43 -12.46 -32.50
C SER A 171 8.63 -13.13 -33.18
N GLN A 172 9.65 -13.46 -32.42
CA GLN A 172 10.81 -14.20 -32.91
C GLN A 172 10.82 -15.63 -32.35
N ASP A 173 11.31 -16.60 -33.10
CA ASP A 173 11.59 -17.95 -32.64
C ASP A 173 13.04 -18.08 -32.14
N PRO A 174 13.48 -19.24 -31.58
CA PRO A 174 14.85 -19.43 -31.08
C PRO A 174 15.95 -19.26 -32.14
N ASP A 175 15.60 -19.37 -33.42
CA ASP A 175 16.52 -19.19 -34.54
C ASP A 175 16.56 -17.74 -35.05
N ASN A 176 15.88 -16.80 -34.33
CA ASN A 176 15.67 -15.40 -34.70
C ASN A 176 14.88 -15.23 -36.02
N GLU A 177 14.11 -16.24 -36.45
CA GLU A 177 13.17 -16.11 -37.54
C GLU A 177 11.86 -15.51 -37.04
N ILE A 178 11.12 -14.90 -37.96
CA ILE A 178 9.78 -14.34 -37.62
C ILE A 178 8.81 -15.50 -37.41
N ALA A 179 8.26 -15.57 -36.22
CA ALA A 179 7.18 -16.47 -35.86
C ALA A 179 5.88 -15.69 -35.85
N ASP A 180 4.99 -15.98 -36.75
CA ASP A 180 3.69 -15.32 -36.86
C ASP A 180 2.53 -16.32 -36.82
N ARG A 181 1.38 -15.85 -36.29
CA ARG A 181 0.13 -16.61 -36.30
C ARG A 181 -1.08 -15.70 -36.27
N GLY A 182 -2.09 -16.08 -37.06
CA GLY A 182 -3.40 -15.44 -37.03
C GLY A 182 -4.25 -15.95 -35.87
N PHE A 183 -4.79 -15.02 -35.07
CA PHE A 183 -5.68 -15.30 -33.96
C PHE A 183 -7.03 -14.62 -34.15
N ARG A 184 -8.03 -15.05 -33.39
CA ARG A 184 -9.33 -14.37 -33.27
C ARG A 184 -9.43 -13.68 -31.93
N VAL A 185 -9.82 -12.43 -31.90
CA VAL A 185 -10.15 -11.72 -30.64
C VAL A 185 -11.40 -12.37 -30.05
N VAL A 186 -11.29 -13.00 -28.89
CA VAL A 186 -12.40 -13.70 -28.21
C VAL A 186 -12.93 -12.93 -27.01
N GLY A 187 -12.14 -12.01 -26.46
CA GLY A 187 -12.54 -11.16 -25.37
C GLY A 187 -11.76 -9.87 -25.29
N LEU A 188 -12.40 -8.86 -24.69
CA LEU A 188 -11.80 -7.57 -24.33
C LEU A 188 -11.81 -7.44 -22.80
N PHE A 189 -10.66 -7.22 -22.19
CA PHE A 189 -10.58 -7.00 -20.76
C PHE A 189 -10.43 -5.51 -20.42
N GLU A 190 -10.90 -5.15 -19.23
CA GLU A 190 -10.60 -3.88 -18.59
C GLU A 190 -9.68 -4.12 -17.39
N ALA A 191 -8.72 -3.23 -17.20
CA ALA A 191 -7.80 -3.28 -16.08
C ALA A 191 -7.91 -2.03 -15.21
N ASN A 192 -7.60 -2.17 -13.92
CA ASN A 192 -7.52 -1.04 -13.00
C ASN A 192 -6.45 -0.03 -13.44
N VAL A 193 -5.33 -0.54 -13.95
CA VAL A 193 -4.24 0.26 -14.53
C VAL A 193 -4.41 0.27 -16.05
N LYS A 194 -4.80 1.41 -16.60
CA LYS A 194 -5.12 1.54 -18.04
C LYS A 194 -3.95 1.25 -18.99
N ALA A 195 -2.71 1.42 -18.53
CA ALA A 195 -1.51 1.07 -19.31
C ALA A 195 -1.45 -0.44 -19.62
N PHE A 196 -1.99 -1.30 -18.75
CA PHE A 196 -2.00 -2.74 -18.97
C PHE A 196 -2.92 -3.14 -20.13
N GLU A 197 -4.00 -2.40 -20.35
CA GLU A 197 -4.89 -2.62 -21.51
C GLU A 197 -4.20 -2.35 -22.85
N GLU A 198 -3.17 -1.49 -22.89
CA GLU A 198 -2.41 -1.21 -24.11
C GLU A 198 -1.24 -2.17 -24.30
N GLN A 199 -0.70 -2.72 -23.23
CA GLN A 199 0.56 -3.43 -23.24
C GLN A 199 0.41 -4.95 -23.34
N TYR A 200 -0.61 -5.54 -22.72
CA TYR A 200 -0.70 -6.98 -22.57
C TYR A 200 -1.75 -7.63 -23.48
N VAL A 201 -1.37 -8.79 -24.03
CA VAL A 201 -2.25 -9.66 -24.82
C VAL A 201 -2.13 -11.08 -24.29
N PHE A 202 -3.25 -11.71 -23.99
CA PHE A 202 -3.29 -13.08 -23.47
C PHE A 202 -3.67 -14.06 -24.57
N ALA A 203 -2.92 -15.16 -24.66
CA ALA A 203 -3.16 -16.29 -25.55
C ALA A 203 -3.00 -17.61 -24.79
N GLY A 204 -3.49 -18.71 -25.35
CA GLY A 204 -3.26 -20.03 -24.77
C GLY A 204 -1.76 -20.36 -24.74
N LYS A 205 -1.27 -20.92 -23.63
CA LYS A 205 0.16 -21.23 -23.42
C LYS A 205 0.69 -22.16 -24.49
N GLN A 206 0.01 -23.28 -24.72
CA GLN A 206 0.42 -24.25 -25.72
C GLN A 206 0.39 -23.70 -27.15
N THR A 207 -0.65 -22.87 -27.45
CA THR A 207 -0.75 -22.20 -28.76
C THR A 207 0.41 -21.22 -28.97
N THR A 208 0.83 -20.51 -27.91
CA THR A 208 1.97 -19.59 -27.93
C THR A 208 3.28 -20.36 -28.08
N GLN A 209 3.48 -21.46 -27.34
CA GLN A 209 4.63 -22.35 -27.46
C GLN A 209 4.79 -22.92 -28.89
N GLN A 210 3.68 -23.35 -29.50
CA GLN A 210 3.65 -23.82 -30.89
C GLN A 210 4.01 -22.73 -31.89
N MET A 211 3.48 -21.52 -31.72
CA MET A 211 3.80 -20.38 -32.58
C MET A 211 5.28 -20.03 -32.50
N LEU A 212 5.87 -20.04 -31.32
CA LEU A 212 7.25 -19.67 -31.05
C LEU A 212 8.24 -20.85 -31.28
N ARG A 213 7.75 -22.06 -31.53
CA ARG A 213 8.55 -23.28 -31.73
C ARG A 213 9.46 -23.63 -30.55
N ILE A 214 9.04 -23.35 -29.33
CA ILE A 214 9.83 -23.53 -28.10
C ILE A 214 9.56 -24.86 -27.37
N GLY A 215 8.76 -25.76 -27.97
CA GLY A 215 8.40 -27.04 -27.34
C GLY A 215 7.57 -26.81 -26.07
N ASP A 216 7.90 -27.52 -24.98
CA ASP A 216 7.25 -27.43 -23.66
C ASP A 216 8.09 -26.57 -22.69
N GLN A 217 8.66 -25.48 -23.19
CA GLN A 217 9.44 -24.56 -22.37
C GLN A 217 8.61 -23.32 -22.00
N VAL A 218 9.01 -22.67 -20.89
CA VAL A 218 8.37 -21.45 -20.37
C VAL A 218 9.42 -20.40 -20.03
N SER A 219 9.04 -19.12 -20.07
CA SER A 219 9.96 -18.04 -19.78
C SER A 219 10.00 -17.70 -18.29
N GLU A 220 8.88 -17.85 -17.59
CA GLU A 220 8.78 -17.51 -16.18
C GLU A 220 7.81 -18.45 -15.43
N LEU A 221 8.14 -18.67 -14.16
CA LEU A 221 7.26 -19.29 -13.19
C LEU A 221 7.07 -18.28 -12.07
N PHE A 222 5.85 -18.00 -11.69
CA PHE A 222 5.55 -17.17 -10.54
C PHE A 222 4.77 -17.94 -9.48
N VAL A 223 4.92 -17.48 -8.24
CA VAL A 223 4.34 -18.09 -7.05
C VAL A 223 3.71 -17.00 -6.20
N LEU A 224 2.50 -17.25 -5.69
CA LEU A 224 1.87 -16.45 -4.65
C LEU A 224 2.13 -17.08 -3.28
N GLY A 225 2.59 -16.26 -2.34
CA GLY A 225 2.61 -16.57 -0.91
C GLY A 225 1.34 -16.07 -0.22
N ASP A 226 1.28 -16.23 1.09
CA ASP A 226 0.12 -15.80 1.89
C ASP A 226 0.02 -14.26 1.99
N ASP A 227 1.16 -13.57 2.09
CA ASP A 227 1.24 -12.10 2.18
C ASP A 227 2.43 -11.60 1.35
N TYR A 228 2.22 -10.56 0.55
CA TYR A 228 3.27 -9.92 -0.24
C TYR A 228 4.32 -9.20 0.64
N ARG A 229 4.01 -8.94 1.91
CA ARG A 229 4.94 -8.34 2.89
C ARG A 229 5.88 -9.36 3.51
N ASP A 230 5.48 -10.64 3.56
CA ASP A 230 6.30 -11.74 4.08
C ASP A 230 6.43 -12.85 3.03
N VAL A 231 7.34 -12.62 2.09
CA VAL A 231 7.59 -13.54 0.97
C VAL A 231 8.71 -14.56 1.25
N GLU A 232 9.36 -14.50 2.43
CA GLU A 232 10.57 -15.27 2.71
C GLU A 232 10.31 -16.78 2.72
N ALA A 233 9.17 -17.21 3.24
CA ALA A 233 8.77 -18.62 3.25
C ALA A 233 8.54 -19.14 1.82
N ALA A 234 7.82 -18.37 0.99
CA ALA A 234 7.57 -18.71 -0.42
C ALA A 234 8.88 -18.70 -1.24
N TYR A 235 9.75 -17.72 -0.99
CA TYR A 235 11.06 -17.62 -1.64
C TYR A 235 11.94 -18.82 -1.34
N SER A 236 12.17 -19.13 -0.05
CA SER A 236 13.02 -20.24 0.38
C SER A 236 12.51 -21.59 -0.16
N LYS A 237 11.20 -21.79 -0.17
CA LYS A 237 10.56 -23.00 -0.71
C LYS A 237 10.72 -23.09 -2.23
N THR A 238 10.57 -21.98 -2.95
CA THR A 238 10.77 -21.91 -4.41
C THR A 238 12.23 -22.21 -4.78
N VAL A 239 13.19 -21.61 -4.07
CA VAL A 239 14.63 -21.88 -4.27
C VAL A 239 14.97 -23.35 -4.08
N ALA A 240 14.36 -24.03 -3.09
CA ALA A 240 14.59 -25.45 -2.85
C ALA A 240 14.06 -26.36 -3.96
N LEU A 241 13.05 -25.90 -4.70
CA LEU A 241 12.41 -26.69 -5.78
C LEU A 241 13.04 -26.44 -7.17
N ILE A 242 13.72 -25.31 -7.35
CA ILE A 242 14.36 -24.92 -8.61
C ILE A 242 15.87 -24.98 -8.42
N ASN A 243 16.50 -26.04 -9.00
CA ASN A 243 17.95 -26.24 -8.98
C ASN A 243 18.59 -26.18 -10.40
N ASP A 244 17.84 -25.79 -11.41
CA ASP A 244 18.17 -26.02 -12.83
C ASP A 244 18.72 -24.76 -13.52
N GLY A 245 19.49 -23.95 -12.82
CA GLY A 245 20.12 -22.74 -13.38
C GLY A 245 19.20 -21.52 -13.46
N ALA A 246 17.92 -21.64 -13.11
CA ALA A 246 17.03 -20.50 -13.01
C ALA A 246 17.30 -19.68 -11.76
N VAL A 247 17.13 -18.37 -11.86
CA VAL A 247 17.26 -17.43 -10.74
C VAL A 247 15.88 -17.17 -10.15
N VAL A 248 15.78 -17.30 -8.82
CA VAL A 248 14.56 -16.97 -8.08
C VAL A 248 14.71 -15.58 -7.50
N LYS A 249 13.72 -14.73 -7.71
CA LYS A 249 13.69 -13.35 -7.19
C LYS A 249 12.39 -13.05 -6.50
N ARG A 250 12.47 -12.21 -5.45
CA ARG A 250 11.31 -11.64 -4.78
C ARG A 250 10.74 -10.51 -5.65
N TRP A 251 9.46 -10.21 -5.52
CA TRP A 251 8.85 -9.10 -6.24
C TRP A 251 9.55 -7.75 -5.97
N THR A 252 10.09 -7.54 -4.76
CA THR A 252 10.86 -6.32 -4.40
C THR A 252 12.19 -6.18 -5.15
N GLU A 253 12.73 -7.30 -5.65
CA GLU A 253 13.92 -7.32 -6.51
C GLU A 253 13.56 -7.19 -7.99
N LEU A 254 12.34 -7.62 -8.35
CA LEU A 254 11.81 -7.53 -9.70
C LEU A 254 11.35 -6.12 -10.02
N ASP A 255 10.66 -5.48 -9.09
CA ASP A 255 10.28 -4.08 -9.17
C ASP A 255 10.91 -3.29 -8.00
N ALA A 256 12.13 -2.80 -8.24
CA ALA A 256 12.86 -2.04 -7.25
C ALA A 256 12.18 -0.71 -6.88
N TYR A 257 11.35 -0.16 -7.76
CA TYR A 257 10.59 1.06 -7.48
C TYR A 257 9.51 0.80 -6.43
N LEU A 258 8.67 -0.23 -6.63
CA LEU A 258 7.64 -0.61 -5.67
C LEU A 258 8.24 -1.06 -4.34
N GLY A 259 9.33 -1.85 -4.38
CA GLY A 259 10.05 -2.26 -3.18
C GLY A 259 10.62 -1.09 -2.38
N THR A 260 11.20 -0.10 -3.07
CA THR A 260 11.71 1.12 -2.44
C THR A 260 10.57 1.96 -1.88
N MET A 261 9.46 2.07 -2.58
CA MET A 261 8.29 2.83 -2.15
C MET A 261 7.71 2.31 -0.84
N LEU A 262 7.61 0.98 -0.66
CA LEU A 262 7.20 0.40 0.62
C LEU A 262 8.16 0.74 1.76
N ASN A 263 9.47 0.62 1.53
CA ASN A 263 10.48 0.92 2.55
C ASN A 263 10.47 2.40 2.97
N VAL A 264 10.23 3.30 2.02
CA VAL A 264 10.17 4.76 2.28
C VAL A 264 8.85 5.13 2.95
N MET A 265 7.78 4.38 2.73
CA MET A 265 6.44 4.68 3.25
C MET A 265 6.41 4.79 4.78
N ASP A 266 7.07 3.87 5.50
CA ASP A 266 7.13 3.89 6.95
C ASP A 266 7.83 5.15 7.47
N GLY A 267 8.92 5.55 6.81
CA GLY A 267 9.61 6.80 7.10
C GLY A 267 8.73 8.02 6.83
N PHE A 268 7.98 8.02 5.73
CA PHE A 268 7.07 9.10 5.38
C PHE A 268 5.93 9.25 6.38
N VAL A 269 5.31 8.14 6.79
CA VAL A 269 4.26 8.12 7.84
C VAL A 269 4.81 8.71 9.13
N PHE A 270 6.01 8.31 9.55
CA PHE A 270 6.64 8.85 10.76
C PHE A 270 6.87 10.37 10.66
N VAL A 271 7.44 10.86 9.56
CA VAL A 271 7.66 12.30 9.32
C VAL A 271 6.33 13.05 9.35
N TRP A 272 5.29 12.51 8.71
CA TRP A 272 3.95 13.09 8.68
C TRP A 272 3.35 13.23 10.08
N ILE A 273 3.45 12.19 10.91
CA ILE A 273 3.01 12.19 12.31
C ILE A 273 3.72 13.32 13.08
N VAL A 274 5.04 13.43 12.92
CA VAL A 274 5.85 14.47 13.61
C VAL A 274 5.45 15.87 13.15
N VAL A 275 5.26 16.10 11.85
CA VAL A 275 4.85 17.41 11.30
C VAL A 275 3.50 17.85 11.83
N ILE A 276 2.50 16.97 11.80
CA ILE A 276 1.16 17.29 12.35
C ILE A 276 1.24 17.53 13.86
N PHE A 277 2.02 16.69 14.58
CA PHE A 277 2.20 16.93 16.01
C PHE A 277 2.84 18.30 16.30
N LEU A 278 3.86 18.70 15.55
CA LEU A 278 4.48 20.02 15.72
C LEU A 278 3.45 21.13 15.56
N ALA A 279 2.59 21.03 14.54
CA ALA A 279 1.50 22.00 14.35
C ALA A 279 0.53 22.02 15.56
N LEU A 280 0.14 20.85 16.07
CA LEU A 280 -0.73 20.73 17.25
C LEU A 280 -0.04 21.19 18.54
N SER A 281 1.28 21.00 18.66
CA SER A 281 2.03 21.34 19.89
C SER A 281 2.04 22.84 20.17
N PHE A 282 2.03 23.69 19.15
CA PHE A 282 1.91 25.14 19.34
C PHE A 282 0.60 25.50 20.03
N GLY A 283 -0.52 24.94 19.62
CA GLY A 283 -1.81 25.13 20.27
C GLY A 283 -1.81 24.61 21.71
N LEU A 284 -1.28 23.40 21.92
CA LEU A 284 -1.17 22.77 23.24
C LEU A 284 -0.34 23.63 24.20
N VAL A 285 0.88 24.01 23.83
CA VAL A 285 1.79 24.80 24.65
C VAL A 285 1.19 26.15 24.98
N ASN A 286 0.66 26.88 23.99
CA ASN A 286 0.04 28.20 24.20
C ASN A 286 -1.13 28.12 25.20
N THR A 287 -1.97 27.09 25.07
CA THR A 287 -3.12 26.93 25.97
C THR A 287 -2.70 26.49 27.37
N LEU A 288 -1.65 25.66 27.50
CA LEU A 288 -1.08 25.31 28.81
C LEU A 288 -0.45 26.52 29.48
N VAL A 289 0.27 27.34 28.75
CA VAL A 289 0.83 28.61 29.28
C VAL A 289 -0.28 29.51 29.79
N MET A 290 -1.34 29.69 28.99
CA MET A 290 -2.50 30.49 29.43
C MET A 290 -3.18 29.90 30.68
N ALA A 291 -3.29 28.55 30.72
CA ALA A 291 -3.85 27.85 31.91
C ALA A 291 -3.02 28.10 33.18
N VAL A 292 -1.71 28.15 33.05
CA VAL A 292 -0.83 28.48 34.17
C VAL A 292 -1.00 29.94 34.60
N PHE A 293 -1.04 30.87 33.65
CA PHE A 293 -1.24 32.30 33.97
C PHE A 293 -2.55 32.57 34.67
N GLU A 294 -3.67 31.93 34.27
CA GLU A 294 -4.98 32.08 34.95
C GLU A 294 -4.95 31.59 36.40
N ARG A 295 -4.02 30.71 36.76
CA ARG A 295 -3.91 30.09 38.11
C ARG A 295 -2.65 30.50 38.87
N VAL A 296 -1.92 31.52 38.41
CA VAL A 296 -0.66 31.96 39.06
C VAL A 296 -0.87 32.20 40.53
N ARG A 297 -1.97 32.88 40.92
CA ARG A 297 -2.30 33.18 42.32
C ARG A 297 -2.59 31.92 43.16
N GLU A 298 -3.26 30.93 42.59
CA GLU A 298 -3.52 29.63 43.25
C GLU A 298 -2.22 28.85 43.43
N ILE A 299 -1.35 28.84 42.40
CA ILE A 299 -0.03 28.19 42.42
C ILE A 299 0.84 28.88 43.51
N GLY A 300 0.86 30.18 43.53
CA GLY A 300 1.58 30.95 44.57
C GLY A 300 1.11 30.62 45.97
N LEU A 301 -0.22 30.51 46.18
CA LEU A 301 -0.78 30.11 47.46
C LEU A 301 -0.39 28.69 47.87
N MET A 302 -0.41 27.74 46.93
CA MET A 302 0.03 26.36 47.18
C MET A 302 1.52 26.28 47.57
N LEU A 303 2.36 27.08 46.92
CA LEU A 303 3.79 27.20 47.27
C LEU A 303 3.97 27.83 48.64
N ALA A 304 3.23 28.89 48.97
CA ALA A 304 3.26 29.54 50.30
C ALA A 304 2.80 28.61 51.42
N LEU A 305 1.87 27.69 51.15
CA LEU A 305 1.41 26.65 52.09
C LEU A 305 2.39 25.45 52.18
N GLY A 306 3.55 25.50 51.53
CA GLY A 306 4.60 24.51 51.63
C GLY A 306 4.49 23.35 50.62
N MET A 307 3.69 23.45 49.55
CA MET A 307 3.69 22.44 48.49
C MET A 307 5.01 22.48 47.72
N ARG A 308 5.64 21.33 47.54
CA ARG A 308 6.89 21.23 46.82
C ARG A 308 6.70 21.55 45.33
N PRO A 309 7.62 22.34 44.69
CA PRO A 309 7.52 22.71 43.27
C PRO A 309 7.32 21.49 42.34
N ILE A 310 7.92 20.36 42.65
CA ILE A 310 7.80 19.12 41.88
C ILE A 310 6.36 18.57 41.83
N ASN A 311 5.56 18.83 42.85
CA ASN A 311 4.15 18.42 42.89
C ASN A 311 3.30 19.28 41.96
N ILE A 312 3.60 20.58 41.84
CA ILE A 312 2.96 21.51 40.92
C ILE A 312 3.33 21.13 39.47
N LEU A 313 4.60 20.89 39.23
CA LEU A 313 5.08 20.38 37.93
C LEU A 313 4.36 19.11 37.55
N GLY A 314 4.34 18.10 38.44
CA GLY A 314 3.65 16.83 38.23
C GLY A 314 2.14 17.00 38.00
N GLN A 315 1.49 17.92 38.66
CA GLN A 315 0.06 18.19 38.45
C GLN A 315 -0.24 18.74 37.06
N ILE A 316 0.56 19.70 36.57
CA ILE A 316 0.37 20.30 35.24
C ILE A 316 0.66 19.27 34.13
N ILE A 317 1.74 18.49 34.29
CA ILE A 317 2.05 17.39 33.36
C ILE A 317 0.93 16.35 33.32
N LEU A 318 0.40 15.98 34.49
CA LEU A 318 -0.69 15.01 34.59
C LEU A 318 -1.98 15.51 33.92
N GLU A 319 -2.28 16.82 34.11
CA GLU A 319 -3.41 17.50 33.46
C GLU A 319 -3.27 17.44 31.92
N SER A 320 -2.06 17.72 31.41
CA SER A 320 -1.75 17.64 29.97
C SER A 320 -1.86 16.22 29.41
N LEU A 321 -1.32 15.23 30.14
CA LEU A 321 -1.36 13.82 29.72
C LEU A 321 -2.79 13.27 29.71
N LEU A 322 -3.62 13.64 30.69
CA LEU A 322 -5.03 13.27 30.71
C LEU A 322 -5.78 13.83 29.49
N LEU A 323 -5.53 15.10 29.18
CA LEU A 323 -6.14 15.77 28.02
C LEU A 323 -5.72 15.09 26.70
N LEU A 324 -4.42 14.81 26.56
CA LEU A 324 -3.88 14.07 25.42
C LEU A 324 -4.49 12.67 25.31
N ALA A 325 -4.52 11.91 26.42
CA ALA A 325 -5.06 10.55 26.41
C ALA A 325 -6.53 10.51 25.97
N ILE A 326 -7.36 11.45 26.47
CA ILE A 326 -8.77 11.54 26.07
C ILE A 326 -8.88 11.94 24.59
N GLY A 327 -8.15 12.97 24.16
CA GLY A 327 -8.17 13.45 22.78
C GLY A 327 -7.68 12.40 21.78
N LEU A 328 -6.61 11.68 22.12
CA LEU A 328 -6.08 10.57 21.32
C LEU A 328 -7.08 9.41 21.21
N ALA A 329 -7.70 9.01 22.32
CA ALA A 329 -8.71 7.96 22.32
C ALA A 329 -9.92 8.34 21.44
N LEU A 330 -10.43 9.57 21.59
CA LEU A 330 -11.54 10.06 20.79
C LEU A 330 -11.16 10.23 19.31
N GLY A 331 -9.96 10.76 19.03
CA GLY A 331 -9.45 10.92 17.66
C GLY A 331 -9.24 9.58 16.94
N SER A 332 -8.67 8.61 17.64
CA SER A 332 -8.50 7.24 17.10
C SER A 332 -9.84 6.55 16.85
N ALA A 333 -10.80 6.69 17.78
CA ALA A 333 -12.15 6.16 17.62
C ALA A 333 -12.87 6.81 16.42
N LEU A 334 -12.74 8.12 16.26
CA LEU A 334 -13.31 8.86 15.14
C LEU A 334 -12.66 8.46 13.81
N ALA A 335 -11.34 8.26 13.79
CA ALA A 335 -10.62 7.78 12.61
C ALA A 335 -11.10 6.38 12.20
N TRP A 336 -11.21 5.47 13.17
CA TRP A 336 -11.74 4.13 12.93
C TRP A 336 -13.18 4.20 12.38
N ALA A 337 -14.06 4.99 12.99
CA ALA A 337 -15.44 5.17 12.54
C ALA A 337 -15.55 5.79 11.14
N ALA A 338 -14.61 6.69 10.77
CA ALA A 338 -14.57 7.33 9.46
C ALA A 338 -14.06 6.37 8.36
N VAL A 339 -13.14 5.46 8.68
CA VAL A 339 -12.59 4.50 7.71
C VAL A 339 -13.57 3.34 7.44
N GLN A 340 -14.35 2.89 8.42
CA GLN A 340 -15.25 1.74 8.27
C GLN A 340 -16.21 1.82 7.06
N PRO A 341 -16.95 2.93 6.82
CA PRO A 341 -17.88 2.99 5.69
C PRO A 341 -17.22 3.06 4.31
N ILE A 342 -15.92 3.36 4.25
CA ILE A 342 -15.16 3.56 3.02
C ILE A 342 -14.11 2.47 2.75
N LYS A 343 -14.01 1.48 3.64
CA LYS A 343 -13.05 0.37 3.53
C LYS A 343 -13.22 -0.47 2.26
N ASP A 344 -14.48 -0.53 1.74
CA ASP A 344 -14.83 -1.31 0.55
C ASP A 344 -14.54 -0.54 -0.76
N GLY A 345 -13.84 0.60 -0.65
CA GLY A 345 -13.35 1.41 -1.75
C GLY A 345 -14.04 2.77 -1.87
N ILE A 346 -13.24 3.78 -2.17
CA ILE A 346 -13.70 5.13 -2.53
C ILE A 346 -13.39 5.34 -3.99
N ASP A 347 -14.41 5.66 -4.77
CA ASP A 347 -14.22 6.12 -6.14
C ASP A 347 -13.64 7.54 -6.15
N VAL A 348 -12.40 7.64 -6.61
CA VAL A 348 -11.65 8.90 -6.75
C VAL A 348 -11.49 9.32 -8.22
N SER A 349 -12.33 8.81 -9.10
CA SER A 349 -12.31 9.07 -10.54
C SER A 349 -12.38 10.57 -10.88
N ILE A 350 -12.92 11.41 -9.98
CA ILE A 350 -12.92 12.89 -10.12
C ILE A 350 -11.50 13.46 -10.25
N VAL A 351 -10.50 12.76 -9.68
CA VAL A 351 -9.07 13.11 -9.76
C VAL A 351 -8.35 12.15 -10.72
N GLY A 352 -9.08 11.25 -11.36
CA GLY A 352 -8.61 10.06 -12.06
C GLY A 352 -7.65 10.32 -13.21
N GLU A 353 -7.86 11.38 -14.03
CA GLU A 353 -6.94 11.69 -15.14
C GLU A 353 -5.49 11.89 -14.68
N GLY A 354 -5.29 12.45 -13.48
CA GLY A 354 -3.96 12.57 -12.88
C GLY A 354 -3.43 11.24 -12.31
N MET A 355 -4.30 10.39 -11.80
CA MET A 355 -3.93 9.09 -11.21
C MET A 355 -3.60 8.05 -12.29
N ASP A 356 -4.34 8.04 -13.40
CA ASP A 356 -4.06 7.19 -14.57
C ASP A 356 -2.64 7.42 -15.13
N MET A 357 -2.15 8.66 -15.11
CA MET A 357 -0.78 9.00 -15.53
C MET A 357 0.29 8.36 -14.63
N TRP A 358 -0.04 8.07 -13.38
CA TRP A 358 0.85 7.42 -12.41
C TRP A 358 0.62 5.92 -12.28
N GLY A 359 -0.25 5.35 -13.13
CA GLY A 359 -0.58 3.92 -13.09
C GLY A 359 -1.34 3.50 -11.82
N MET A 360 -2.12 4.42 -11.24
CA MET A 360 -2.90 4.16 -10.03
C MET A 360 -4.35 3.84 -10.38
N SER A 361 -4.97 2.96 -9.57
CA SER A 361 -6.40 2.66 -9.68
C SER A 361 -7.27 3.88 -9.34
N SER A 362 -8.39 4.02 -10.01
CA SER A 362 -9.43 5.02 -9.70
C SER A 362 -10.23 4.71 -8.43
N VAL A 363 -10.06 3.52 -7.85
CA VAL A 363 -10.68 3.11 -6.58
C VAL A 363 -9.61 2.98 -5.52
N LEU A 364 -9.76 3.70 -4.41
CA LEU A 364 -8.84 3.70 -3.28
C LEU A 364 -9.45 2.92 -2.11
N TYR A 365 -8.72 1.93 -1.59
CA TYR A 365 -9.10 1.13 -0.43
C TYR A 365 -8.29 1.58 0.79
N PRO A 366 -8.85 2.39 1.71
CA PRO A 366 -8.10 2.84 2.88
C PRO A 366 -7.68 1.67 3.77
N GLU A 367 -6.41 1.63 4.16
CA GLU A 367 -5.85 0.59 5.02
C GLU A 367 -5.47 1.17 6.37
N LEU A 368 -6.20 0.78 7.44
CA LEU A 368 -5.94 1.21 8.80
C LEU A 368 -5.15 0.14 9.55
N LEU A 369 -3.84 0.31 9.64
CA LEU A 369 -2.96 -0.58 10.39
C LEU A 369 -2.95 -0.22 11.88
N LEU A 370 -3.12 -1.23 12.74
CA LEU A 370 -3.05 -1.04 14.19
C LEU A 370 -1.68 -0.51 14.63
N SER A 371 -0.60 -0.93 13.97
CA SER A 371 0.76 -0.42 14.19
C SER A 371 0.87 1.09 14.02
N ASP A 372 0.24 1.65 12.97
CA ASP A 372 0.27 3.09 12.70
C ASP A 372 -0.54 3.88 13.75
N VAL A 373 -1.69 3.34 14.16
CA VAL A 373 -2.50 3.94 15.24
C VAL A 373 -1.71 3.96 16.55
N ILE A 374 -1.05 2.84 16.90
CA ILE A 374 -0.21 2.78 18.10
C ILE A 374 0.97 3.74 17.99
N LEU A 375 1.68 3.74 16.88
CA LEU A 375 2.81 4.63 16.63
C LEU A 375 2.39 6.10 16.78
N ALA A 376 1.30 6.51 16.11
CA ALA A 376 0.76 7.85 16.19
C ALA A 376 0.44 8.26 17.64
N ASN A 377 -0.29 7.40 18.37
CA ASN A 377 -0.64 7.66 19.77
C ASN A 377 0.60 7.77 20.66
N VAL A 378 1.57 6.87 20.53
CA VAL A 378 2.81 6.88 21.33
C VAL A 378 3.64 8.12 21.03
N VAL A 379 3.86 8.44 19.76
CA VAL A 379 4.63 9.62 19.34
C VAL A 379 4.00 10.91 19.86
N VAL A 380 2.67 11.09 19.67
CA VAL A 380 1.96 12.28 20.15
C VAL A 380 1.99 12.37 21.68
N LEU A 381 1.88 11.24 22.38
CA LEU A 381 1.93 11.22 23.85
C LEU A 381 3.31 11.59 24.39
N VAL A 382 4.38 11.05 23.80
CA VAL A 382 5.77 11.35 24.16
C VAL A 382 6.13 12.80 23.84
N LEU A 383 5.84 13.26 22.64
CA LEU A 383 6.13 14.62 22.24
C LEU A 383 5.24 15.64 23.01
N GLY A 384 3.99 15.30 23.29
CA GLY A 384 3.10 16.10 24.10
C GLY A 384 3.55 16.19 25.56
N PHE A 385 4.08 15.12 26.12
CA PHE A 385 4.77 15.15 27.42
C PHE A 385 5.95 16.12 27.40
N LEU A 386 6.83 16.03 26.41
CA LEU A 386 7.98 16.93 26.26
C LEU A 386 7.55 18.39 26.10
N ALA A 387 6.53 18.66 25.28
CA ALA A 387 5.97 20.00 25.09
C ALA A 387 5.38 20.60 26.38
N SER A 388 4.79 19.77 27.24
CA SER A 388 4.22 20.20 28.51
C SER A 388 5.25 20.56 29.58
N LEU A 389 6.50 20.09 29.44
CA LEU A 389 7.57 20.35 30.43
C LEU A 389 7.89 21.84 30.55
N SER A 390 7.94 22.58 29.45
CA SER A 390 8.30 24.02 29.49
C SER A 390 7.27 24.87 30.28
N PRO A 391 5.96 24.78 30.03
CA PRO A 391 4.96 25.49 30.84
C PRO A 391 4.95 25.02 32.30
N ALA A 392 5.07 23.72 32.52
CA ALA A 392 5.07 23.15 33.87
C ALA A 392 6.28 23.59 34.71
N TRP A 393 7.46 23.64 34.08
CA TRP A 393 8.68 24.12 34.71
C TRP A 393 8.56 25.60 35.11
N ARG A 394 8.04 26.46 34.22
CA ARG A 394 7.81 27.87 34.53
C ARG A 394 6.86 28.03 35.70
N ALA A 395 5.78 27.28 35.73
CA ALA A 395 4.78 27.34 36.83
C ALA A 395 5.38 26.94 38.19
N ALA A 396 6.24 25.94 38.21
CA ALA A 396 6.88 25.42 39.43
C ALA A 396 7.90 26.40 40.04
N HIS A 397 8.40 27.38 39.26
CA HIS A 397 9.45 28.31 39.68
C HIS A 397 8.93 29.75 39.89
N TYR A 398 7.62 29.95 40.00
CA TYR A 398 7.09 31.26 40.38
C TYR A 398 7.46 31.59 41.82
N GLU A 399 7.89 32.83 42.07
CA GLU A 399 8.09 33.32 43.40
C GLU A 399 6.73 33.56 44.07
N PRO A 400 6.47 32.99 45.29
CA PRO A 400 5.16 33.07 45.95
C PRO A 400 4.66 34.49 46.14
N ILE A 401 5.55 35.43 46.47
CA ILE A 401 5.21 36.85 46.71
C ILE A 401 4.77 37.51 45.40
N GLU A 402 5.53 37.34 44.32
CA GLU A 402 5.16 37.89 43.01
C GLU A 402 3.87 37.26 42.44
N ALA A 403 3.68 35.96 42.64
CA ALA A 403 2.52 35.24 42.18
C ALA A 403 1.23 35.67 42.84
N ILE A 404 1.27 36.07 44.12
CA ILE A 404 0.09 36.53 44.88
C ILE A 404 -0.23 38.01 44.59
N THR A 405 0.78 38.84 44.31
CA THR A 405 0.66 40.29 44.07
C THR A 405 0.39 40.67 42.62
N LYS A 406 0.60 39.75 41.65
CA LYS A 406 0.22 40.00 40.26
C LYS A 406 -1.30 40.06 40.12
N VAL A 407 -1.80 41.25 39.74
CA VAL A 407 -3.21 41.52 39.41
C VAL A 407 -3.51 41.09 37.99
#